data_9ec46ebff2e53df325df8f74cb6ffe82
#
_entry.id   9ec46ebff2e53df325df8f74cb6ffe82
#
_cell.length_a   1.000
_cell.length_b   1.000
_cell.length_c   1.000
_cell.angle_alpha   90.00
_cell.angle_beta   90.00
_cell.angle_gamma   90.00
#
_symmetry.space_group_name_H-M   'P 1'
#
loop_
_entity.id
_entity.type
_entity.pdbx_description
1 polymer ?
#
loop_
_entity_poly.entity_id
_entity_poly.type
_entity_poly.pdbx_seq_one_letter_code
_entity_poly.pdbx_strand_id
1 'polypeptide(L)'
;MTSEEIAARDARGLAGPDRGAFGRFMAEVEASPDVLGVVLMGSRGFEHFVTARSDHDAIVIVAMDPTPWRRHHGSPVETWPMTIEQFRAHGLTAEAWNRAAFLGVKVVLDRLDGEISRLVEEKRTLRPDEAGALGANRVDGYINSLVRSLRNLEAGREIEGRLDAIESIAPLLEAVFAFEGRVRPFNKWLRYETAERPLAFGDIVGLVDQIATCPTADIQRAVFRQFEVAARQRGHGAVVHSWEPDVAWIRGDSAFDVTR
;
A
#
# COMPACT_ATOMS: atom_id res chain seq x y z
N MET A 1 9.94 -2.62 -18.43
CA MET A 1 8.63 -2.27 -18.99
C MET A 1 8.35 -0.84 -18.57
N THR A 2 8.24 0.07 -19.53
CA THR A 2 8.03 1.50 -19.28
C THR A 2 6.57 1.79 -18.95
N SER A 3 6.28 2.95 -18.33
CA SER A 3 4.91 3.40 -18.06
C SER A 3 4.05 3.47 -19.33
N GLU A 4 4.65 3.81 -20.49
CA GLU A 4 3.99 3.81 -21.79
C GLU A 4 3.64 2.40 -22.29
N GLU A 5 4.51 1.40 -22.07
CA GLU A 5 4.23 0.00 -22.43
C GLU A 5 3.10 -0.58 -21.55
N ILE A 6 3.04 -0.18 -20.28
CA ILE A 6 1.95 -0.54 -19.37
C ILE A 6 0.65 0.11 -19.84
N ALA A 7 0.65 1.42 -20.11
CA ALA A 7 -0.52 2.16 -20.59
C ALA A 7 -1.03 1.64 -21.94
N ALA A 8 -0.15 1.32 -22.88
CA ALA A 8 -0.52 0.76 -24.20
C ALA A 8 -1.08 -0.66 -24.12
N ARG A 9 -0.67 -1.46 -23.12
CA ARG A 9 -1.23 -2.79 -22.85
C ARG A 9 -2.64 -2.67 -22.27
N ASP A 10 -2.87 -1.72 -21.36
CA ASP A 10 -4.14 -1.50 -20.68
C ASP A 10 -5.19 -0.85 -21.59
N ALA A 11 -4.78 0.03 -22.50
CA ALA A 11 -5.69 0.65 -23.48
C ALA A 11 -6.40 -0.38 -24.37
N ARG A 12 -5.78 -1.53 -24.63
CA ARG A 12 -6.39 -2.64 -25.39
C ARG A 12 -7.44 -3.43 -24.58
N GLY A 13 -7.40 -3.36 -23.24
CA GLY A 13 -8.37 -4.01 -22.34
C GLY A 13 -9.65 -3.23 -22.08
N LEU A 14 -9.73 -1.97 -22.54
CA LEU A 14 -10.87 -1.06 -22.27
C LEU A 14 -12.17 -1.40 -23.02
N ALA A 15 -12.20 -2.43 -23.85
CA ALA A 15 -13.35 -2.82 -24.67
C ALA A 15 -14.27 -3.89 -24.02
N GLY A 16 -14.37 -3.92 -22.68
CA GLY A 16 -15.24 -4.86 -21.96
C GLY A 16 -16.73 -4.46 -21.96
N PRO A 17 -17.66 -5.43 -21.74
CA PRO A 17 -19.12 -5.23 -21.78
C PRO A 17 -19.67 -4.26 -20.72
N ASP A 18 -18.86 -3.80 -19.77
CA ASP A 18 -19.31 -3.08 -18.57
C ASP A 18 -19.40 -1.57 -18.68
N ARG A 19 -19.00 -0.94 -19.81
CA ARG A 19 -19.14 0.51 -19.98
C ARG A 19 -20.60 0.97 -19.85
N GLY A 20 -21.55 0.16 -20.33
CA GLY A 20 -22.98 0.45 -20.21
C GLY A 20 -23.52 0.34 -18.78
N ALA A 21 -22.95 -0.56 -17.96
CA ALA A 21 -23.38 -0.74 -16.56
C ALA A 21 -22.97 0.44 -15.68
N PHE A 22 -21.74 0.92 -15.81
CA PHE A 22 -21.28 2.09 -15.05
C PHE A 22 -22.01 3.37 -15.48
N GLY A 23 -22.27 3.54 -16.78
CA GLY A 23 -23.06 4.68 -17.27
C GLY A 23 -24.50 4.69 -16.73
N ARG A 24 -25.17 3.52 -16.68
CA ARG A 24 -26.51 3.40 -16.04
C ARG A 24 -26.46 3.70 -14.55
N PHE A 25 -25.45 3.17 -13.85
CA PHE A 25 -25.23 3.47 -12.44
C PHE A 25 -25.04 4.97 -12.20
N MET A 26 -24.23 5.64 -13.00
CA MET A 26 -24.05 7.10 -12.86
C MET A 26 -25.32 7.89 -13.16
N ALA A 27 -26.15 7.46 -14.12
CA ALA A 27 -27.45 8.10 -14.38
C ALA A 27 -28.41 7.97 -13.18
N GLU A 28 -28.42 6.81 -12.49
CA GLU A 28 -29.18 6.63 -11.24
C GLU A 28 -28.66 7.55 -10.12
N VAL A 29 -27.34 7.63 -9.98
CA VAL A 29 -26.66 8.51 -9.02
C VAL A 29 -27.00 9.98 -9.28
N GLU A 30 -26.93 10.42 -10.52
CA GLU A 30 -27.20 11.80 -10.91
C GLU A 30 -28.65 12.20 -10.65
N ALA A 31 -29.60 11.27 -10.86
CA ALA A 31 -31.02 11.46 -10.59
C ALA A 31 -31.37 11.52 -9.09
N SER A 32 -30.48 11.07 -8.20
CA SER A 32 -30.72 11.08 -6.75
C SER A 32 -30.07 12.28 -6.07
N PRO A 33 -30.86 13.18 -5.46
CA PRO A 33 -30.31 14.31 -4.70
C PRO A 33 -29.66 13.90 -3.38
N ASP A 34 -29.95 12.69 -2.88
CA ASP A 34 -29.38 12.16 -1.64
C ASP A 34 -27.91 11.71 -1.80
N VAL A 35 -27.47 11.43 -3.03
CA VAL A 35 -26.07 11.09 -3.29
C VAL A 35 -25.25 12.38 -3.37
N LEU A 36 -24.31 12.51 -2.44
CA LEU A 36 -23.42 13.65 -2.33
C LEU A 36 -22.15 13.48 -3.17
N GLY A 37 -21.72 12.24 -3.39
CA GLY A 37 -20.53 11.98 -4.19
C GLY A 37 -20.30 10.52 -4.54
N VAL A 38 -19.41 10.32 -5.52
CA VAL A 38 -18.93 9.01 -5.93
C VAL A 38 -17.42 9.04 -6.13
N VAL A 39 -16.74 8.09 -5.54
CA VAL A 39 -15.29 7.86 -5.68
C VAL A 39 -15.11 6.50 -6.35
N LEU A 40 -14.59 6.50 -7.57
CA LEU A 40 -14.24 5.29 -8.31
C LEU A 40 -12.85 4.81 -7.85
N MET A 41 -12.76 3.56 -7.45
CA MET A 41 -11.57 2.92 -6.91
C MET A 41 -11.00 1.84 -7.84
N GLY A 42 -10.02 1.12 -7.34
CA GLY A 42 -9.43 -0.04 -8.00
C GLY A 42 -8.75 0.31 -9.33
N SER A 43 -8.68 -0.67 -10.22
CA SER A 43 -8.01 -0.52 -11.52
C SER A 43 -8.69 0.53 -12.40
N ARG A 44 -10.01 0.67 -12.31
CA ARG A 44 -10.80 1.65 -13.07
C ARG A 44 -10.62 3.08 -12.57
N GLY A 45 -10.48 3.27 -11.25
CA GLY A 45 -10.16 4.57 -10.66
C GLY A 45 -8.73 5.02 -10.99
N PHE A 46 -7.79 4.08 -10.91
CA PHE A 46 -6.38 4.32 -11.21
C PHE A 46 -6.09 4.47 -12.71
N GLU A 47 -7.03 4.03 -13.58
CA GLU A 47 -6.90 4.00 -15.04
C GLU A 47 -5.71 3.15 -15.56
N HIS A 48 -5.14 2.30 -14.67
CA HIS A 48 -4.03 1.39 -14.98
C HIS A 48 -4.39 -0.05 -14.60
N PHE A 49 -3.76 -1.03 -15.29
CA PHE A 49 -3.99 -2.47 -15.07
C PHE A 49 -5.46 -2.88 -15.29
N VAL A 50 -6.21 -2.12 -16.08
CA VAL A 50 -7.58 -2.45 -16.46
C VAL A 50 -7.56 -3.64 -17.41
N THR A 51 -8.36 -4.65 -17.11
CA THR A 51 -8.56 -5.85 -17.93
C THR A 51 -10.03 -6.00 -18.29
N ALA A 52 -10.35 -6.93 -19.18
CA ALA A 52 -11.75 -7.27 -19.48
C ALA A 52 -12.53 -7.83 -18.27
N ARG A 53 -11.82 -8.22 -17.21
CA ARG A 53 -12.40 -8.74 -15.96
C ARG A 53 -12.45 -7.68 -14.84
N SER A 54 -11.94 -6.48 -15.09
CA SER A 54 -11.95 -5.40 -14.08
C SER A 54 -13.37 -4.87 -13.93
N ASP A 55 -13.92 -5.00 -12.75
CA ASP A 55 -15.17 -4.40 -12.28
C ASP A 55 -15.01 -2.89 -12.01
N HIS A 56 -16.11 -2.26 -11.67
CA HIS A 56 -16.10 -0.89 -11.19
C HIS A 56 -16.35 -0.93 -9.68
N ASP A 57 -15.33 -0.54 -8.93
CA ASP A 57 -15.37 -0.42 -7.48
C ASP A 57 -15.66 1.03 -7.11
N ALA A 58 -16.78 1.31 -6.45
CA ALA A 58 -17.15 2.68 -6.11
C ALA A 58 -17.57 2.86 -4.65
N ILE A 59 -17.06 3.91 -4.01
CA ILE A 59 -17.64 4.44 -2.78
C ILE A 59 -18.77 5.39 -3.19
N VAL A 60 -19.97 5.16 -2.66
CA VAL A 60 -21.13 6.05 -2.83
C VAL A 60 -21.36 6.79 -1.53
N ILE A 61 -21.22 8.11 -1.57
CA ILE A 61 -21.32 8.97 -0.38
C ILE A 61 -22.71 9.59 -0.40
N VAL A 62 -23.49 9.37 0.66
CA VAL A 62 -24.89 9.80 0.78
C VAL A 62 -25.09 10.72 1.98
N ALA A 63 -26.19 11.48 1.94
CA ALA A 63 -26.59 12.36 3.05
C ALA A 63 -27.10 11.56 4.26
N MET A 64 -27.92 10.51 4.03
CA MET A 64 -28.64 9.82 5.11
C MET A 64 -28.45 8.29 5.05
N ASP A 65 -29.27 7.58 4.29
CA ASP A 65 -29.31 6.12 4.26
C ASP A 65 -28.48 5.53 3.13
N PRO A 66 -27.37 4.83 3.42
CA PRO A 66 -26.54 4.19 2.41
C PRO A 66 -27.13 2.89 1.86
N THR A 67 -28.13 2.30 2.52
CA THR A 67 -28.64 0.95 2.21
C THR A 67 -29.12 0.78 0.75
N PRO A 68 -29.85 1.72 0.13
CA PRO A 68 -30.32 1.57 -1.24
C PRO A 68 -29.20 1.46 -2.28
N TRP A 69 -28.02 1.93 -1.94
CA TRP A 69 -26.86 2.00 -2.86
C TRP A 69 -25.94 0.79 -2.76
N ARG A 70 -26.27 -0.19 -1.89
CA ARG A 70 -25.42 -1.39 -1.71
C ARG A 70 -25.57 -2.34 -2.89
N ARG A 71 -24.46 -2.58 -3.58
CA ARG A 71 -24.33 -3.57 -4.65
C ARG A 71 -23.20 -4.53 -4.28
N HIS A 72 -23.52 -5.83 -4.32
CA HIS A 72 -22.63 -6.87 -3.82
C HIS A 72 -21.54 -7.24 -4.82
N HIS A 73 -20.54 -7.95 -4.29
CA HIS A 73 -19.48 -8.56 -5.08
C HIS A 73 -20.02 -9.40 -6.23
N GLY A 74 -19.40 -9.25 -7.41
CA GLY A 74 -19.86 -9.88 -8.65
C GLY A 74 -20.88 -9.05 -9.46
N SER A 75 -21.33 -7.89 -8.94
CA SER A 75 -22.06 -6.91 -9.75
C SER A 75 -21.08 -6.20 -10.69
N PRO A 76 -21.54 -5.80 -11.91
CA PRO A 76 -20.71 -5.00 -12.83
C PRO A 76 -20.21 -3.68 -12.23
N VAL A 77 -20.91 -3.16 -11.21
CA VAL A 77 -20.50 -2.06 -10.35
C VAL A 77 -20.67 -2.52 -8.92
N GLU A 78 -19.57 -2.75 -8.21
CA GLU A 78 -19.57 -3.04 -6.79
C GLU A 78 -19.52 -1.73 -6.00
N THR A 79 -20.28 -1.63 -4.90
CA THR A 79 -20.34 -0.37 -4.16
C THR A 79 -20.14 -0.55 -2.66
N TRP A 80 -19.44 0.41 -2.06
CA TRP A 80 -19.32 0.61 -0.62
C TRP A 80 -20.04 1.93 -0.24
N PRO A 81 -21.38 1.88 -0.04
CA PRO A 81 -22.12 3.08 0.32
C PRO A 81 -21.91 3.44 1.78
N MET A 82 -21.75 4.73 2.04
CA MET A 82 -21.57 5.28 3.38
C MET A 82 -22.07 6.71 3.49
N THR A 83 -22.37 7.15 4.70
CA THR A 83 -22.71 8.57 4.91
C THR A 83 -21.44 9.43 4.80
N ILE A 84 -21.62 10.74 4.65
CA ILE A 84 -20.48 11.67 4.62
C ILE A 84 -19.66 11.62 5.92
N GLU A 85 -20.30 11.45 7.09
CA GLU A 85 -19.63 11.29 8.37
C GLU A 85 -18.77 10.03 8.42
N GLN A 86 -19.32 8.91 7.92
CA GLN A 86 -18.59 7.66 7.79
C GLN A 86 -17.43 7.81 6.83
N PHE A 87 -17.61 8.51 5.70
CA PHE A 87 -16.54 8.75 4.74
C PHE A 87 -15.42 9.63 5.31
N ARG A 88 -15.75 10.66 6.11
CA ARG A 88 -14.75 11.49 6.81
C ARG A 88 -13.83 10.64 7.69
N ALA A 89 -14.39 9.66 8.41
CA ALA A 89 -13.62 8.77 9.30
C ALA A 89 -12.93 7.61 8.56
N HIS A 90 -13.50 7.14 7.43
CA HIS A 90 -13.02 5.99 6.69
C HIS A 90 -11.62 6.23 6.09
N GLY A 91 -10.74 5.25 6.19
CA GLY A 91 -9.39 5.32 5.60
C GLY A 91 -8.39 6.19 6.39
N LEU A 92 -8.78 6.74 7.54
CA LEU A 92 -7.88 7.48 8.44
C LEU A 92 -7.30 6.60 9.56
N THR A 93 -7.67 5.33 9.61
CA THR A 93 -7.09 4.38 10.57
C THR A 93 -5.68 3.97 10.17
N ALA A 94 -4.88 3.55 11.15
CA ALA A 94 -3.48 3.16 10.98
C ALA A 94 -3.27 1.89 10.10
N GLU A 95 -4.33 1.24 9.67
CA GLU A 95 -4.21 0.09 8.77
C GLU A 95 -3.83 0.56 7.37
N ALA A 96 -2.60 0.25 6.99
CA ALA A 96 -1.99 0.71 5.74
C ALA A 96 -2.82 0.38 4.49
N TRP A 97 -3.52 -0.77 4.46
CA TRP A 97 -4.34 -1.16 3.32
C TRP A 97 -5.55 -0.24 3.09
N ASN A 98 -6.15 0.32 4.17
CA ASN A 98 -7.26 1.26 4.06
C ASN A 98 -6.86 2.54 3.32
N ARG A 99 -5.66 3.06 3.61
CA ARG A 99 -5.12 4.23 2.92
C ARG A 99 -4.65 3.90 1.50
N ALA A 100 -4.05 2.71 1.30
CA ALA A 100 -3.63 2.25 -0.02
C ALA A 100 -4.78 2.18 -1.03
N ALA A 101 -6.00 1.91 -0.57
CA ALA A 101 -7.20 1.92 -1.41
C ALA A 101 -7.51 3.30 -2.03
N PHE A 102 -7.04 4.39 -1.41
CA PHE A 102 -7.21 5.76 -1.92
C PHE A 102 -6.11 6.21 -2.88
N LEU A 103 -5.04 5.43 -3.03
CA LEU A 103 -4.05 5.71 -4.08
C LEU A 103 -4.68 5.40 -5.45
N GLY A 104 -4.63 6.34 -6.38
CA GLY A 104 -5.15 6.15 -7.72
C GLY A 104 -6.67 6.05 -7.81
N VAL A 105 -7.42 6.66 -6.90
CA VAL A 105 -8.87 6.81 -7.03
C VAL A 105 -9.23 8.05 -7.84
N LYS A 106 -10.45 8.05 -8.40
CA LYS A 106 -11.01 9.17 -9.15
C LYS A 106 -12.33 9.61 -8.52
N VAL A 107 -12.41 10.86 -8.12
CA VAL A 107 -13.69 11.47 -7.73
C VAL A 107 -14.47 11.75 -9.00
N VAL A 108 -15.58 11.05 -9.19
CA VAL A 108 -16.43 11.18 -10.41
C VAL A 108 -17.65 12.03 -10.16
N LEU A 109 -18.06 12.21 -8.90
CA LEU A 109 -19.08 13.15 -8.48
C LEU A 109 -18.70 13.76 -7.14
N ASP A 110 -18.79 15.08 -7.02
CA ASP A 110 -18.59 15.82 -5.77
C ASP A 110 -19.62 16.97 -5.72
N ARG A 111 -20.67 16.83 -4.91
CA ARG A 111 -21.71 17.84 -4.70
C ARG A 111 -21.48 18.67 -3.44
N LEU A 112 -20.29 18.54 -2.82
CA LEU A 112 -19.90 19.26 -1.60
C LEU A 112 -18.77 20.27 -1.87
N ASP A 113 -18.82 20.94 -3.02
CA ASP A 113 -17.88 22.01 -3.39
C ASP A 113 -16.39 21.61 -3.22
N GLY A 114 -16.07 20.35 -3.59
CA GLY A 114 -14.70 19.83 -3.52
C GLY A 114 -14.32 19.21 -2.17
N GLU A 115 -15.23 19.08 -1.22
CA GLU A 115 -14.93 18.45 0.08
C GLU A 115 -14.51 17.00 -0.07
N ILE A 116 -15.21 16.23 -0.95
CA ILE A 116 -14.88 14.81 -1.18
C ILE A 116 -13.47 14.68 -1.78
N SER A 117 -13.15 15.52 -2.73
CA SER A 117 -11.83 15.57 -3.36
C SER A 117 -10.72 15.86 -2.34
N ARG A 118 -10.95 16.83 -1.45
CA ARG A 118 -10.03 17.16 -0.36
C ARG A 118 -9.86 15.99 0.63
N LEU A 119 -10.96 15.33 1.01
CA LEU A 119 -10.92 14.16 1.90
C LEU A 119 -10.16 12.98 1.26
N VAL A 120 -10.31 12.76 -0.03
CA VAL A 120 -9.53 11.75 -0.77
C VAL A 120 -8.04 12.07 -0.70
N GLU A 121 -7.66 13.33 -0.92
CA GLU A 121 -6.25 13.77 -0.84
C GLU A 121 -5.67 13.55 0.57
N GLU A 122 -6.44 13.88 1.60
CA GLU A 122 -6.04 13.64 3.00
C GLU A 122 -5.83 12.15 3.29
N LYS A 123 -6.71 11.28 2.78
CA LYS A 123 -6.62 9.83 3.02
C LYS A 123 -5.40 9.18 2.37
N ARG A 124 -4.94 9.67 1.24
CA ARG A 124 -3.77 9.12 0.53
C ARG A 124 -2.42 9.68 0.96
N THR A 125 -2.42 10.63 1.90
CA THR A 125 -1.21 11.31 2.38
C THR A 125 -1.02 11.04 3.86
N LEU A 126 0.20 10.68 4.29
CA LEU A 126 0.54 10.57 5.70
C LEU A 126 0.93 11.94 6.24
N ARG A 127 0.36 12.36 7.37
CA ARG A 127 0.85 13.50 8.13
C ARG A 127 2.22 13.18 8.73
N PRO A 128 3.07 14.17 9.04
CA PRO A 128 4.42 13.92 9.59
C PRO A 128 4.42 13.08 10.88
N ASP A 129 3.46 13.29 11.77
CA ASP A 129 3.31 12.52 13.01
C ASP A 129 2.92 11.06 12.73
N GLU A 130 1.99 10.83 11.80
CA GLU A 130 1.58 9.50 11.35
C GLU A 130 2.72 8.76 10.65
N ALA A 131 3.43 9.45 9.76
CA ALA A 131 4.57 8.90 9.03
C ALA A 131 5.69 8.49 10.01
N GLY A 132 5.98 9.33 11.01
CA GLY A 132 6.96 9.03 12.05
C GLY A 132 6.58 7.82 12.89
N ALA A 133 5.32 7.77 13.36
CA ALA A 133 4.82 6.65 14.17
C ALA A 133 4.77 5.34 13.37
N LEU A 134 4.26 5.39 12.13
CA LEU A 134 4.23 4.23 11.24
C LEU A 134 5.65 3.76 10.93
N GLY A 135 6.56 4.68 10.57
CA GLY A 135 7.96 4.37 10.30
C GLY A 135 8.62 3.65 11.47
N ALA A 136 8.48 4.17 12.70
CA ALA A 136 9.02 3.54 13.89
C ALA A 136 8.50 2.11 14.12
N ASN A 137 7.18 1.93 14.03
CA ASN A 137 6.56 0.61 14.18
C ASN A 137 7.02 -0.39 13.10
N ARG A 138 7.18 0.08 11.85
CA ARG A 138 7.58 -0.79 10.74
C ARG A 138 9.07 -1.09 10.70
N VAL A 139 9.91 -0.19 11.19
CA VAL A 139 11.34 -0.47 11.45
C VAL A 139 11.47 -1.61 12.46
N ASP A 140 10.75 -1.54 13.57
CA ASP A 140 10.69 -2.60 14.59
C ASP A 140 10.23 -3.94 13.98
N GLY A 141 9.09 -3.95 13.28
CA GLY A 141 8.55 -5.14 12.65
C GLY A 141 9.47 -5.75 11.59
N TYR A 142 10.16 -4.92 10.79
CA TYR A 142 11.14 -5.41 9.82
C TYR A 142 12.33 -6.10 10.49
N ILE A 143 12.92 -5.46 11.51
CA ILE A 143 14.07 -6.03 12.21
C ILE A 143 13.66 -7.35 12.89
N ASN A 144 12.49 -7.40 13.53
CA ASN A 144 11.99 -8.62 14.16
C ASN A 144 11.89 -9.79 13.17
N SER A 145 11.24 -9.59 12.02
CA SER A 145 11.09 -10.65 11.01
C SER A 145 12.44 -11.05 10.41
N LEU A 146 13.34 -10.08 10.20
CA LEU A 146 14.70 -10.34 9.72
C LEU A 146 15.52 -11.18 10.69
N VAL A 147 15.51 -10.84 11.99
CA VAL A 147 16.20 -11.62 13.04
C VAL A 147 15.68 -13.05 13.07
N ARG A 148 14.36 -13.25 13.04
CA ARG A 148 13.74 -14.59 13.00
C ARG A 148 14.20 -15.37 11.76
N SER A 149 14.18 -14.73 10.59
CA SER A 149 14.62 -15.34 9.34
C SER A 149 16.07 -15.81 9.42
N LEU A 150 16.97 -14.92 9.82
CA LEU A 150 18.40 -15.23 9.87
C LEU A 150 18.70 -16.33 10.90
N ARG A 151 18.07 -16.31 12.08
CA ARG A 151 18.22 -17.37 13.11
C ARG A 151 17.72 -18.72 12.60
N ASN A 152 16.62 -18.74 11.88
CA ASN A 152 16.08 -19.97 11.28
C ASN A 152 17.04 -20.53 10.22
N LEU A 153 17.56 -19.67 9.34
CA LEU A 153 18.53 -20.09 8.32
C LEU A 153 19.83 -20.64 8.94
N GLU A 154 20.37 -19.98 9.96
CA GLU A 154 21.57 -20.46 10.68
C GLU A 154 21.33 -21.81 11.39
N ALA A 155 20.13 -22.04 11.86
CA ALA A 155 19.73 -23.32 12.49
C ALA A 155 19.40 -24.42 11.46
N GLY A 156 19.57 -24.18 10.14
CA GLY A 156 19.21 -25.13 9.08
C GLY A 156 17.72 -25.29 8.85
N ARG A 157 16.88 -24.43 9.43
CA ARG A 157 15.42 -24.41 9.24
C ARG A 157 15.08 -23.52 8.03
N GLU A 158 15.35 -24.03 6.84
CA GLU A 158 15.28 -23.24 5.60
C GLU A 158 13.87 -22.75 5.26
N ILE A 159 12.85 -23.58 5.50
CA ILE A 159 11.46 -23.22 5.18
C ILE A 159 11.00 -22.06 6.06
N GLU A 160 11.22 -22.18 7.37
CA GLU A 160 10.86 -21.15 8.35
C GLU A 160 11.64 -19.86 8.09
N GLY A 161 12.93 -19.96 7.79
CA GLY A 161 13.76 -18.81 7.45
C GLY A 161 13.27 -18.08 6.19
N ARG A 162 12.87 -18.81 5.15
CA ARG A 162 12.29 -18.23 3.94
C ARG A 162 10.92 -17.59 4.18
N LEU A 163 10.08 -18.21 5.00
CA LEU A 163 8.77 -17.65 5.36
C LEU A 163 8.92 -16.33 6.13
N ASP A 164 9.79 -16.30 7.14
CA ASP A 164 10.07 -15.08 7.89
C ASP A 164 10.69 -13.99 7.01
N ALA A 165 11.54 -14.36 6.05
CA ALA A 165 12.08 -13.40 5.06
C ALA A 165 10.97 -12.77 4.21
N ILE A 166 10.00 -13.56 3.74
CA ILE A 166 8.85 -13.06 2.99
C ILE A 166 7.98 -12.17 3.87
N GLU A 167 7.76 -12.53 5.13
CA GLU A 167 7.02 -11.70 6.09
C GLU A 167 7.71 -10.35 6.35
N SER A 168 9.04 -10.27 6.24
CA SER A 168 9.79 -9.02 6.40
C SER A 168 9.52 -7.99 5.29
N ILE A 169 9.04 -8.42 4.13
CA ILE A 169 8.85 -7.55 2.95
C ILE A 169 7.80 -6.46 3.21
N ALA A 170 6.68 -6.82 3.84
CA ALA A 170 5.61 -5.86 4.08
C ALA A 170 6.06 -4.72 5.00
N PRO A 171 6.62 -4.96 6.20
CA PRO A 171 7.10 -3.88 7.06
C PRO A 171 8.28 -3.12 6.46
N LEU A 172 9.17 -3.75 5.68
CA LEU A 172 10.23 -3.05 4.93
C LEU A 172 9.66 -2.01 3.98
N LEU A 173 8.72 -2.41 3.12
CA LEU A 173 8.05 -1.52 2.18
C LEU A 173 7.31 -0.39 2.90
N GLU A 174 6.53 -0.71 3.92
CA GLU A 174 5.75 0.27 4.67
C GLU A 174 6.65 1.30 5.37
N ALA A 175 7.78 0.87 5.96
CA ALA A 175 8.76 1.77 6.55
C ALA A 175 9.36 2.72 5.51
N VAL A 176 9.83 2.18 4.38
CA VAL A 176 10.49 2.98 3.33
C VAL A 176 9.52 4.02 2.73
N PHE A 177 8.26 3.67 2.50
CA PHE A 177 7.26 4.64 2.06
C PHE A 177 6.95 5.68 3.16
N ALA A 178 6.81 5.25 4.41
CA ALA A 178 6.56 6.15 5.54
C ALA A 178 7.70 7.16 5.76
N PHE A 179 8.97 6.77 5.49
CA PHE A 179 10.12 7.67 5.55
C PHE A 179 9.99 8.91 4.65
N GLU A 180 9.13 8.84 3.64
CA GLU A 180 8.83 9.93 2.72
C GLU A 180 7.41 10.50 2.88
N GLY A 181 6.73 10.16 3.97
CA GLY A 181 5.35 10.61 4.20
C GLY A 181 4.34 10.01 3.22
N ARG A 182 4.69 8.91 2.57
CA ARG A 182 3.89 8.25 1.54
C ARG A 182 3.21 7.00 2.07
N VAL A 183 2.00 6.76 1.59
CA VAL A 183 1.30 5.49 1.80
C VAL A 183 1.88 4.44 0.85
N ARG A 184 2.18 3.25 1.36
CA ARG A 184 2.60 2.11 0.54
C ARG A 184 1.46 1.69 -0.39
N PRO A 185 1.68 1.55 -1.72
CA PRO A 185 0.67 1.07 -2.65
C PRO A 185 0.45 -0.44 -2.51
N PHE A 186 -0.66 -0.94 -3.05
CA PHE A 186 -0.83 -2.38 -3.25
C PHE A 186 0.25 -2.95 -4.15
N ASN A 187 0.59 -4.23 -3.96
CA ASN A 187 1.68 -4.89 -4.69
C ASN A 187 1.56 -4.74 -6.21
N LYS A 188 0.34 -4.82 -6.77
CA LYS A 188 0.11 -4.68 -8.22
C LYS A 188 0.51 -3.31 -8.78
N TRP A 189 0.53 -2.26 -7.93
CA TRP A 189 0.87 -0.90 -8.32
C TRP A 189 2.27 -0.46 -7.89
N LEU A 190 2.97 -1.30 -7.13
CA LEU A 190 4.26 -0.95 -6.52
C LEU A 190 5.28 -0.50 -7.58
N ARG A 191 5.46 -1.27 -8.65
CA ARG A 191 6.40 -0.91 -9.74
C ARG A 191 6.01 0.39 -10.44
N TYR A 192 4.73 0.58 -10.70
CA TYR A 192 4.22 1.80 -11.32
C TYR A 192 4.49 3.01 -10.44
N GLU A 193 4.08 2.96 -9.18
CA GLU A 193 4.22 4.06 -8.23
C GLU A 193 5.69 4.44 -7.98
N THR A 194 6.59 3.46 -7.93
CA THR A 194 8.03 3.73 -7.75
C THR A 194 8.72 4.20 -9.04
N ALA A 195 8.18 3.88 -10.21
CA ALA A 195 8.68 4.41 -11.48
C ALA A 195 8.26 5.86 -11.71
N GLU A 196 6.99 6.20 -11.43
CA GLU A 196 6.46 7.56 -11.55
C GLU A 196 7.00 8.51 -10.48
N ARG A 197 7.19 8.00 -9.27
CA ARG A 197 7.65 8.75 -8.10
C ARG A 197 8.74 7.96 -7.38
N PRO A 198 9.99 7.97 -7.88
CA PRO A 198 11.09 7.25 -7.28
C PRO A 198 11.28 7.59 -5.80
N LEU A 199 11.64 6.59 -5.00
CA LEU A 199 11.96 6.76 -3.60
C LEU A 199 13.43 7.17 -3.43
N ALA A 200 13.73 8.05 -2.50
CA ALA A 200 15.10 8.40 -2.15
C ALA A 200 15.90 7.19 -1.62
N PHE A 201 15.19 6.16 -1.13
CA PHE A 201 15.77 4.88 -0.73
C PHE A 201 16.45 4.14 -1.90
N GLY A 202 16.05 4.38 -3.14
CA GLY A 202 16.55 3.71 -4.35
C GLY A 202 15.62 2.58 -4.84
N ASP A 203 16.20 1.55 -5.47
CA ASP A 203 15.44 0.45 -6.09
C ASP A 203 14.89 -0.55 -5.08
N ILE A 204 13.89 -0.13 -4.32
CA ILE A 204 13.20 -1.00 -3.35
C ILE A 204 12.55 -2.23 -4.03
N VAL A 205 12.11 -2.09 -5.27
CA VAL A 205 11.46 -3.19 -5.99
C VAL A 205 12.43 -4.31 -6.30
N GLY A 206 13.64 -3.95 -6.77
CA GLY A 206 14.71 -4.94 -7.01
C GLY A 206 15.16 -5.62 -5.72
N LEU A 207 15.26 -4.89 -4.61
CA LEU A 207 15.63 -5.46 -3.31
C LEU A 207 14.56 -6.45 -2.80
N VAL A 208 13.29 -6.09 -2.91
CA VAL A 208 12.17 -6.98 -2.53
C VAL A 208 12.11 -8.22 -3.41
N ASP A 209 12.38 -8.07 -4.71
CA ASP A 209 12.44 -9.21 -5.64
C ASP A 209 13.55 -10.20 -5.24
N GLN A 210 14.72 -9.71 -4.83
CA GLN A 210 15.81 -10.55 -4.33
C GLN A 210 15.39 -11.33 -3.06
N ILE A 211 14.75 -10.66 -2.09
CA ILE A 211 14.25 -11.33 -0.88
C ILE A 211 13.18 -12.37 -1.25
N ALA A 212 12.26 -12.06 -2.14
CA ALA A 212 11.16 -12.95 -2.51
C ALA A 212 11.62 -14.19 -3.28
N THR A 213 12.67 -14.06 -4.11
CA THR A 213 13.13 -15.14 -4.99
C THR A 213 14.28 -15.97 -4.42
N CYS A 214 15.18 -15.34 -3.65
CA CYS A 214 16.36 -15.99 -3.10
C CYS A 214 16.77 -15.37 -1.74
N PRO A 215 16.02 -15.61 -0.66
CA PRO A 215 16.22 -14.97 0.64
C PRO A 215 17.41 -15.55 1.41
N THR A 216 18.62 -15.52 0.84
CA THR A 216 19.83 -15.93 1.56
C THR A 216 20.16 -14.95 2.68
N ALA A 217 20.93 -15.40 3.69
CA ALA A 217 21.38 -14.54 4.77
C ALA A 217 22.15 -13.32 4.25
N ASP A 218 22.99 -13.50 3.23
CA ASP A 218 23.82 -12.44 2.66
C ASP A 218 22.97 -11.36 1.98
N ILE A 219 21.93 -11.77 1.21
CA ILE A 219 21.00 -10.83 0.58
C ILE A 219 20.24 -10.05 1.65
N GLN A 220 19.68 -10.72 2.63
CA GLN A 220 18.95 -10.07 3.71
C GLN A 220 19.82 -9.08 4.50
N ARG A 221 21.04 -9.44 4.83
CA ARG A 221 22.02 -8.58 5.49
C ARG A 221 22.43 -7.38 4.62
N ALA A 222 22.56 -7.57 3.32
CA ALA A 222 22.87 -6.48 2.38
C ALA A 222 21.72 -5.46 2.32
N VAL A 223 20.48 -5.93 2.21
CA VAL A 223 19.27 -5.07 2.25
C VAL A 223 19.17 -4.33 3.59
N PHE A 224 19.42 -5.02 4.71
CA PHE A 224 19.39 -4.40 6.02
C PHE A 224 20.39 -3.25 6.17
N ARG A 225 21.64 -3.41 5.70
CA ARG A 225 22.65 -2.34 5.79
C ARG A 225 22.19 -1.06 5.08
N GLN A 226 21.56 -1.18 3.91
CA GLN A 226 20.98 -0.02 3.21
C GLN A 226 19.78 0.55 3.98
N PHE A 227 18.91 -0.32 4.48
CA PHE A 227 17.74 0.07 5.27
C PHE A 227 18.12 0.78 6.57
N GLU A 228 19.09 0.29 7.31
CA GLU A 228 19.56 0.87 8.56
C GLU A 228 20.03 2.32 8.36
N VAL A 229 20.81 2.58 7.30
CA VAL A 229 21.27 3.93 6.97
C VAL A 229 20.07 4.86 6.76
N ALA A 230 19.09 4.43 5.95
CA ALA A 230 17.89 5.22 5.69
C ALA A 230 17.06 5.44 6.97
N ALA A 231 16.85 4.40 7.77
CA ALA A 231 16.09 4.49 9.02
C ALA A 231 16.71 5.49 10.00
N ARG A 232 18.04 5.44 10.16
CA ARG A 232 18.76 6.40 11.02
C ARG A 232 18.69 7.83 10.51
N GLN A 233 18.84 8.05 9.21
CA GLN A 233 18.71 9.37 8.57
C GLN A 233 17.31 9.97 8.72
N ARG A 234 16.28 9.12 8.81
CA ARG A 234 14.88 9.53 8.97
C ARG A 234 14.41 9.59 10.44
N GLY A 235 15.35 9.53 11.40
CA GLY A 235 15.06 9.74 12.81
C GLY A 235 14.70 8.47 13.59
N HIS A 236 14.78 7.29 12.99
CA HIS A 236 14.42 6.01 13.63
C HIS A 236 15.63 5.30 14.28
N GLY A 237 16.75 6.01 14.48
CA GLY A 237 17.97 5.45 15.07
C GLY A 237 17.77 4.83 16.46
N ALA A 238 16.87 5.38 17.28
CA ALA A 238 16.55 4.82 18.60
C ALA A 238 15.88 3.45 18.50
N VAL A 239 14.97 3.25 17.54
CA VAL A 239 14.33 1.94 17.30
C VAL A 239 15.36 0.92 16.83
N VAL A 240 16.23 1.29 15.89
CA VAL A 240 17.31 0.41 15.45
C VAL A 240 18.23 0.03 16.62
N HIS A 241 18.58 1.01 17.47
CA HIS A 241 19.45 0.77 18.63
C HIS A 241 18.80 -0.13 19.69
N SER A 242 17.48 -0.10 19.85
CA SER A 242 16.78 -0.98 20.81
C SER A 242 16.89 -2.47 20.47
N TRP A 243 17.30 -2.80 19.25
CA TRP A 243 17.55 -4.17 18.79
C TRP A 243 19.02 -4.62 18.97
N GLU A 244 19.88 -3.83 19.64
CA GLU A 244 21.22 -4.32 19.97
C GLU A 244 21.14 -5.41 21.08
N PRO A 245 21.91 -6.51 21.00
CA PRO A 245 23.02 -6.74 20.08
C PRO A 245 22.65 -7.40 18.74
N ASP A 246 21.39 -7.72 18.48
CA ASP A 246 20.97 -8.41 17.26
C ASP A 246 21.34 -7.61 16.00
N VAL A 247 21.24 -6.29 16.05
CA VAL A 247 21.64 -5.42 14.93
C VAL A 247 23.14 -5.52 14.63
N ALA A 248 23.99 -5.59 15.65
CA ALA A 248 25.44 -5.82 15.46
C ALA A 248 25.71 -7.19 14.81
N TRP A 249 24.98 -8.22 15.23
CA TRP A 249 25.06 -9.54 14.61
C TRP A 249 24.57 -9.54 13.15
N ILE A 250 23.46 -8.87 12.84
CA ILE A 250 22.97 -8.74 11.44
C ILE A 250 24.02 -8.07 10.55
N ARG A 251 24.72 -7.04 11.05
CA ARG A 251 25.81 -6.38 10.31
C ARG A 251 27.01 -7.28 10.08
N GLY A 252 27.21 -8.30 10.92
CA GLY A 252 28.40 -9.15 10.97
C GLY A 252 29.50 -8.63 11.89
N ASP A 253 29.20 -7.66 12.78
CA ASP A 253 30.13 -7.04 13.69
C ASP A 253 30.41 -7.93 14.93
N SER A 254 29.52 -8.87 15.23
CA SER A 254 29.62 -9.83 16.34
C SER A 254 29.10 -11.21 15.95
N ALA A 255 29.62 -12.27 16.56
CA ALA A 255 29.02 -13.59 16.51
C ALA A 255 27.72 -13.59 17.34
N PHE A 256 26.70 -14.34 16.89
CA PHE A 256 25.46 -14.50 17.65
C PHE A 256 25.72 -15.21 18.99
N ASP A 257 25.35 -14.57 20.09
CA ASP A 257 25.43 -15.18 21.41
C ASP A 257 24.18 -16.03 21.71
N VAL A 258 24.34 -17.36 21.67
CA VAL A 258 23.27 -18.36 21.88
C VAL A 258 22.86 -18.47 23.35
N THR A 259 23.49 -17.75 24.27
CA THR A 259 23.34 -17.93 25.73
C THR A 259 22.33 -16.99 26.40
N ARG A 260 21.54 -16.23 25.62
CA ARG A 260 20.50 -15.37 26.15
C ARG A 260 19.10 -15.82 25.79
#